data_07aa06f239fba3b7c4a1286454e59bd4
#
_entry.id   07aa06f239fba3b7c4a1286454e59bd4
#
_cell.length_a   1.000
_cell.length_b   1.000
_cell.length_c   1.000
_cell.angle_alpha   90.00
_cell.angle_beta   90.00
_cell.angle_gamma   90.00
#
_symmetry.space_group_name_H-M   'P 1'
#
loop_
_entity.id
_entity.type
_entity.pdbx_description
1 polymer ?
#
loop_
_entity_poly.entity_id
_entity_poly.type
_entity_poly.pdbx_seq_one_letter_code
_entity_poly.pdbx_strand_id
1 'polypeptide(L)'
;MPLQPQVIFEPFEKWGMEFASPINPPSKHKSYIIVCTDYLTKWVETKVIKATTEEKVAEFLRENIFYKFGYPRELVTDQGSQFTSNLTEDLLTHHKIKHITSAPYHPQANG
;
A
#
# COMPACT_ATOMS: atom_id res chain seq x y z
N MET A 1 -30.66 1.33 -20.80
CA MET A 1 -29.84 0.74 -19.75
C MET A 1 -28.83 1.76 -19.26
N PRO A 2 -28.93 2.13 -18.01
CA PRO A 2 -27.99 3.13 -17.52
C PRO A 2 -26.61 2.55 -17.43
N LEU A 3 -25.66 3.25 -17.98
CA LEU A 3 -24.26 2.90 -17.81
C LEU A 3 -23.80 3.45 -16.48
N GLN A 4 -23.26 2.58 -15.66
CA GLN A 4 -22.63 3.06 -14.44
C GLN A 4 -21.35 3.80 -14.81
N PRO A 5 -21.16 5.01 -14.31
CA PRO A 5 -19.94 5.72 -14.60
C PRO A 5 -18.76 4.95 -14.01
N GLN A 6 -17.81 4.62 -14.85
CA GLN A 6 -16.58 4.02 -14.39
C GLN A 6 -15.68 5.14 -13.87
N VAL A 7 -15.09 4.90 -12.71
CA VAL A 7 -14.10 5.82 -12.18
C VAL A 7 -12.83 5.63 -12.99
N ILE A 8 -12.45 6.66 -13.70
CA ILE A 8 -11.20 6.66 -14.48
C ILE A 8 -10.13 7.29 -13.61
N PHE A 9 -9.09 6.52 -13.33
CA PHE A 9 -7.96 7.02 -12.56
C PHE A 9 -6.88 7.54 -13.51
N GLU A 10 -6.30 8.65 -13.14
CA GLU A 10 -5.09 9.15 -13.78
C GLU A 10 -3.87 8.52 -13.12
N PRO A 11 -2.68 8.68 -13.71
CA PRO A 11 -1.47 8.17 -13.09
C PRO A 11 -1.33 8.65 -11.65
N PHE A 12 -0.91 7.74 -10.79
CA PHE A 12 -0.60 7.99 -9.38
C PHE A 12 -1.80 8.33 -8.51
N GLU A 13 -3.02 8.05 -8.98
CA GLU A 13 -4.23 8.27 -8.18
C GLU A 13 -4.66 7.04 -7.40
N LYS A 14 -4.22 5.86 -7.80
CA LYS A 14 -4.58 4.62 -7.10
C LYS A 14 -3.35 3.74 -6.98
N TRP A 15 -2.95 3.47 -5.76
CA TRP A 15 -1.77 2.68 -5.45
C TRP A 15 -2.14 1.42 -4.69
N GLY A 16 -1.39 0.35 -4.92
CA GLY A 16 -1.42 -0.84 -4.08
C GLY A 16 -0.14 -0.91 -3.26
N MET A 17 -0.24 -1.23 -1.97
CA MET A 17 0.92 -1.30 -1.09
C MET A 17 0.96 -2.63 -0.38
N GLU A 18 2.15 -3.20 -0.28
CA GLU A 18 2.36 -4.47 0.41
C GLU A 18 3.79 -4.57 0.94
N PHE A 19 3.99 -5.53 1.82
CA PHE A 19 5.34 -5.91 2.23
C PHE A 19 5.75 -7.13 1.42
N ALA A 20 6.91 -7.05 0.78
CA ALA A 20 7.48 -8.21 0.12
C ALA A 20 8.14 -9.10 1.16
N SER A 21 8.21 -10.39 0.85
CA SER A 21 8.83 -11.37 1.74
C SER A 21 10.26 -10.99 2.05
N PRO A 22 10.70 -11.23 3.28
CA PRO A 22 12.07 -10.92 3.64
C PRO A 22 13.01 -11.71 2.74
N ILE A 23 14.00 -11.01 2.21
CA ILE A 23 15.13 -11.66 1.59
C ILE A 23 15.84 -12.36 2.73
N ASN A 24 16.04 -13.67 2.61
CA ASN A 24 16.76 -14.42 3.62
C ASN A 24 18.26 -14.16 3.47
N PRO A 25 18.81 -13.11 4.07
CA PRO A 25 20.23 -12.94 4.04
C PRO A 25 20.86 -13.95 4.98
N PRO A 26 22.08 -14.38 4.71
CA PRO A 26 22.78 -15.23 5.66
C PRO A 26 23.07 -14.55 7.00
N SER A 27 22.79 -13.27 7.11
CA SER A 27 22.98 -12.52 8.34
C SER A 27 21.76 -12.58 9.24
N LYS A 28 21.95 -12.29 10.52
CA LYS A 28 20.89 -12.31 11.52
C LYS A 28 19.87 -11.17 11.37
N HIS A 29 20.10 -10.24 10.44
CA HIS A 29 19.25 -9.08 10.29
C HIS A 29 18.20 -9.35 9.22
N LYS A 30 16.94 -9.37 9.64
CA LYS A 30 15.81 -9.50 8.71
C LYS A 30 15.51 -8.14 8.12
N SER A 31 15.41 -8.11 6.81
CA SER A 31 14.99 -6.90 6.09
C SER A 31 13.71 -7.19 5.35
N TYR A 32 12.86 -6.19 5.28
CA TYR A 32 11.59 -6.25 4.57
C TYR A 32 11.59 -5.18 3.49
N ILE A 33 10.78 -5.37 2.47
CA ILE A 33 10.64 -4.39 1.41
C ILE A 33 9.20 -3.92 1.40
N ILE A 34 9.00 -2.61 1.56
CA ILE A 34 7.72 -1.99 1.25
C ILE A 34 7.67 -1.78 -0.25
N VAL A 35 6.58 -2.21 -0.88
CA VAL A 35 6.37 -2.07 -2.32
C VAL A 35 5.05 -1.33 -2.52
N CYS A 36 5.10 -0.27 -3.30
CA CYS A 36 3.89 0.48 -3.66
C CYS A 36 3.86 0.59 -5.17
N THR A 37 2.77 0.14 -5.79
CA THR A 37 2.63 0.09 -7.23
C THR A 37 1.45 0.93 -7.68
N ASP A 38 1.68 1.82 -8.65
CA ASP A 38 0.59 2.56 -9.27
C ASP A 38 -0.21 1.63 -10.19
N TYR A 39 -1.52 1.59 -9.98
CA TYR A 39 -2.39 0.68 -10.70
C TYR A 39 -2.40 0.94 -12.20
N LEU A 40 -2.33 2.20 -12.59
CA LEU A 40 -2.44 2.56 -14.00
C LEU A 40 -1.14 2.37 -14.76
N THR A 41 -0.06 2.96 -14.26
CA THR A 41 1.22 2.97 -14.98
C THR A 41 2.10 1.78 -14.65
N LYS A 42 1.80 1.10 -13.55
CA LYS A 42 2.63 0.02 -12.99
C LYS A 42 3.97 0.53 -12.45
N TRP A 43 4.10 1.82 -12.25
CA TRP A 43 5.28 2.38 -11.59
C TRP A 43 5.39 1.84 -10.19
N VAL A 44 6.59 1.53 -9.75
CA VAL A 44 6.84 0.89 -8.46
C VAL A 44 7.78 1.77 -7.64
N GLU A 45 7.38 2.04 -6.40
CA GLU A 45 8.24 2.64 -5.39
C GLU A 45 8.51 1.59 -4.33
N THR A 46 9.77 1.46 -3.94
CA THR A 46 10.17 0.47 -2.94
C THR A 46 11.10 1.08 -1.92
N LYS A 47 11.12 0.48 -0.73
CA LYS A 47 12.08 0.86 0.30
C LYS A 47 12.38 -0.36 1.17
N VAL A 48 13.65 -0.56 1.45
CA VAL A 48 14.07 -1.60 2.39
C VAL A 48 13.94 -1.05 3.80
N ILE A 49 13.27 -1.82 4.67
CA ILE A 49 13.07 -1.42 6.07
C ILE A 49 13.45 -2.58 6.97
N LYS A 50 13.82 -2.27 8.20
CA LYS A 50 14.21 -3.29 9.18
C LYS A 50 13.05 -3.73 10.05
N ALA A 51 11.97 -2.97 10.07
CA ALA A 51 10.80 -3.29 10.88
C ALA A 51 9.53 -2.90 10.12
N THR A 52 8.51 -3.76 10.22
CA THR A 52 7.23 -3.53 9.54
C THR A 52 6.26 -2.83 10.49
N THR A 53 6.64 -1.66 10.97
CA THR A 53 5.82 -0.91 11.90
C THR A 53 4.92 0.08 11.19
N GLU A 54 3.87 0.53 11.88
CA GLU A 54 2.97 1.54 11.34
C GLU A 54 3.68 2.85 11.06
N GLU A 55 4.70 3.19 11.89
CA GLU A 55 5.48 4.40 11.69
C GLU A 55 6.28 4.35 10.40
N LYS A 56 6.81 3.18 10.06
CA LYS A 56 7.55 2.99 8.81
C LYS A 56 6.63 3.07 7.60
N VAL A 57 5.41 2.57 7.72
CA VAL A 57 4.41 2.69 6.67
C VAL A 57 4.08 4.17 6.44
N ALA A 58 3.81 4.91 7.51
CA ALA A 58 3.47 6.33 7.40
C ALA A 58 4.63 7.13 6.81
N GLU A 59 5.85 6.86 7.25
CA GLU A 59 7.05 7.53 6.74
C GLU A 59 7.22 7.27 5.24
N PHE A 60 7.05 6.02 4.83
CA PHE A 60 7.16 5.65 3.42
C PHE A 60 6.12 6.37 2.58
N LEU A 61 4.87 6.38 3.03
CA LEU A 61 3.81 7.08 2.29
C LEU A 61 4.12 8.56 2.13
N ARG A 62 4.56 9.22 3.20
CA ARG A 62 4.86 10.64 3.14
C ARG A 62 6.04 10.93 2.21
N GLU A 63 7.11 10.18 2.34
CA GLU A 63 8.35 10.49 1.64
C GLU A 63 8.38 9.99 0.20
N ASN A 64 7.84 8.80 -0.04
CA ASN A 64 7.96 8.16 -1.35
C ASN A 64 6.74 8.33 -2.22
N ILE A 65 5.57 8.54 -1.64
CA ILE A 65 4.34 8.66 -2.40
C ILE A 65 3.82 10.09 -2.39
N PHE A 66 3.48 10.62 -1.22
CA PHE A 66 2.83 11.94 -1.15
C PHE A 66 3.75 13.06 -1.62
N TYR A 67 4.99 13.04 -1.19
CA TYR A 67 5.95 14.07 -1.55
C TYR A 67 6.28 14.07 -3.04
N LYS A 68 6.43 12.87 -3.61
CA LYS A 68 6.82 12.73 -5.02
C LYS A 68 5.65 12.88 -5.99
N PHE A 69 4.49 12.36 -5.64
CA PHE A 69 3.37 12.22 -6.58
C PHE A 69 2.10 12.91 -6.13
N GLY A 70 2.09 13.46 -4.92
CA GLY A 70 0.88 14.03 -4.34
C GLY A 70 0.04 12.99 -3.63
N TYR A 71 -1.12 13.42 -3.14
CA TYR A 71 -2.01 12.55 -2.40
C TYR A 71 -2.88 11.77 -3.37
N PRO A 72 -2.84 10.43 -3.32
CA PRO A 72 -3.68 9.62 -4.20
C PRO A 72 -5.14 9.67 -3.75
N ARG A 73 -6.02 9.20 -4.62
CA ARG A 73 -7.43 9.07 -4.27
C ARG A 73 -7.71 7.78 -3.51
N GLU A 74 -6.98 6.72 -3.84
CA GLU A 74 -7.19 5.40 -3.22
C GLU A 74 -5.87 4.71 -2.95
N LEU A 75 -5.86 3.99 -1.85
CA LEU A 75 -4.75 3.10 -1.50
C LEU A 75 -5.32 1.74 -1.17
N VAL A 76 -4.84 0.71 -1.85
CA VAL A 76 -5.25 -0.67 -1.63
C VAL A 76 -4.15 -1.39 -0.86
N THR A 77 -4.50 -2.03 0.23
CA THR A 77 -3.57 -2.84 1.04
C THR A 77 -4.24 -4.14 1.42
N ASP A 78 -3.48 -5.06 1.99
CA ASP A 78 -4.09 -6.20 2.66
C ASP A 78 -4.56 -5.78 4.06
N GLN A 79 -5.00 -6.74 4.86
CA GLN A 79 -5.54 -6.48 6.19
C GLN A 79 -4.49 -6.50 7.29
N GLY A 80 -3.22 -6.38 6.94
CA GLY A 80 -2.16 -6.35 7.93
C GLY A 80 -2.32 -5.22 8.92
N SER A 81 -2.01 -5.47 10.18
CA SER A 81 -2.22 -4.49 11.24
C SER A 81 -1.46 -3.19 11.02
N GLN A 82 -0.32 -3.24 10.35
CA GLN A 82 0.47 -2.05 10.05
C GLN A 82 -0.28 -1.11 9.12
N PHE A 83 -1.12 -1.66 8.24
CA PHE A 83 -1.89 -0.88 7.27
C PHE A 83 -3.24 -0.43 7.82
N THR A 84 -3.78 -1.18 8.78
CA THR A 84 -5.11 -0.89 9.35
C THR A 84 -5.03 -0.27 10.73
N SER A 85 -3.84 0.10 11.18
CA SER A 85 -3.64 0.76 12.45
C SER A 85 -4.26 2.16 12.46
N ASN A 86 -4.48 2.68 13.67
CA ASN A 86 -5.02 4.04 13.81
C ASN A 86 -4.13 5.07 13.15
N LEU A 87 -2.82 4.92 13.26
CA LEU A 87 -1.89 5.87 12.66
C LEU A 87 -2.04 5.91 11.13
N THR A 88 -2.09 4.74 10.50
CA THR A 88 -2.26 4.66 9.04
C THR A 88 -3.63 5.17 8.63
N GLU A 89 -4.69 4.74 9.33
CA GLU A 89 -6.04 5.16 9.00
C GLU A 89 -6.22 6.67 9.17
N ASP A 90 -5.66 7.25 10.23
CA ASP A 90 -5.74 8.68 10.46
C ASP A 90 -5.01 9.47 9.37
N LEU A 91 -3.84 8.97 8.97
CA LEU A 91 -3.07 9.62 7.91
C LEU A 91 -3.85 9.63 6.60
N LEU A 92 -4.44 8.49 6.23
CA LEU A 92 -5.20 8.39 4.99
C LEU A 92 -6.47 9.24 5.05
N THR A 93 -7.18 9.19 6.16
CA THR A 93 -8.40 9.97 6.35
C THR A 93 -8.11 11.46 6.30
N HIS A 94 -7.02 11.89 6.92
CA HIS A 94 -6.65 13.30 6.96
C HIS A 94 -6.48 13.86 5.54
N HIS A 95 -5.94 13.07 4.64
CA HIS A 95 -5.74 13.50 3.25
C HIS A 95 -6.86 13.03 2.31
N LYS A 96 -7.97 12.55 2.87
CA LYS A 96 -9.15 12.12 2.10
C LYS A 96 -8.82 11.01 1.11
N ILE A 97 -7.93 10.12 1.50
CA ILE A 97 -7.55 8.96 0.69
C ILE A 97 -8.42 7.79 1.10
N LYS A 98 -9.11 7.19 0.13
CA LYS A 98 -9.92 6.02 0.40
C LYS A 98 -9.02 4.82 0.61
N HIS A 99 -9.13 4.15 1.75
CA HIS A 99 -8.36 2.96 2.05
C HIS A 99 -9.20 1.73 1.73
N ILE A 100 -8.74 0.94 0.80
CA ILE A 100 -9.40 -0.30 0.41
C ILE A 100 -8.53 -1.45 0.89
N THR A 101 -9.11 -2.32 1.73
CA THR A 101 -8.40 -3.51 2.18
C THR A 101 -8.93 -4.71 1.42
N SER A 102 -8.02 -5.49 0.85
CA SER A 102 -8.40 -6.70 0.14
C SER A 102 -8.42 -7.88 1.10
N ALA A 103 -9.39 -8.76 0.91
CA ALA A 103 -9.41 -9.99 1.68
C ALA A 103 -8.23 -10.87 1.26
N PRO A 104 -7.63 -11.60 2.22
CA PRO A 104 -6.57 -12.51 1.86
C PRO A 104 -7.09 -13.60 0.92
N TYR A 105 -6.25 -13.99 -0.03
CA TYR A 105 -6.58 -15.04 -0.96
C TYR A 105 -6.43 -16.41 -0.27
N HIS A 106 -7.48 -17.20 -0.31
CA HIS A 106 -7.49 -18.54 0.31
C HIS A 106 -7.73 -19.59 -0.76
N PRO A 107 -6.67 -20.13 -1.37
CA PRO A 107 -6.85 -21.13 -2.43
C PRO A 107 -7.65 -22.35 -2.00
N GLN A 108 -7.53 -22.75 -0.74
CA GLN A 108 -8.25 -23.93 -0.23
C GLN A 108 -9.75 -23.70 -0.12
N ALA A 109 -10.19 -22.47 -0.10
CA ALA A 109 -11.61 -22.19 0.02
C ALA A 109 -12.40 -22.67 -1.20
N ASN A 110 -11.73 -22.96 -2.30
CA ASN A 110 -12.34 -23.43 -3.52
C ASN A 110 -12.14 -24.92 -3.74
N GLY A 111 -11.59 -25.57 -2.78
CA GLY A 111 -11.35 -27.01 -2.88
C GLY A 111 -12.58 -27.83 -2.75
#